data_f4067a65f85dd1480a6ae1f8570498bc
#
_entry.id   f4067a65f85dd1480a6ae1f8570498bc
#
_cell.length_a   1.000
_cell.length_b   1.000
_cell.length_c   1.000
_cell.angle_alpha   90.00
_cell.angle_beta   90.00
_cell.angle_gamma   90.00
#
_symmetry.space_group_name_H-M   'P 1'
#
loop_
_entity.id
_entity.type
_entity.pdbx_description
1 polymer ?
#
loop_
_entity_poly.entity_id
_entity_poly.type
_entity_poly.pdbx_seq_one_letter_code
_entity_poly.pdbx_strand_id
1 'polypeptide(L)'
;MNPSPLLDIIDTPQDLRRLEKKQLPQVAAELREFLLDSVGKTGGHFASNLGAVELTVALHYVYDTPEDHLVWDVGHQSYPHKILTGRKNQMHTMRQYGGLAGFPKRSESEYDAFGVGHSSTSIGAALGMAVADKQLGNNRRSVAIIGDGAMTAGQAFEALNCAGDMDVDLLVILNDNEMSISPNVGALPKYLASNVVRDMHGLLSTIKAQSSKVLDKLPGAMELAQKVENKIKTLAGEAEHAKQSLSLFENFGFRYTGPVDGHNVENLVDVLKDLRGRKGPQLLHVITKKGNGYKFAENDPVKYHAVAKLPSEVPAPEVKPVASKPTYTQVFGQWLCDQAAADERLVAITPAMREGSGLVEFEQQFPDRYFDVGIAEQHAVTFAGGLACEGIKPVVAIYSTFLQRAYDQLVHDVALQNLPVLFAIDRAGIVGADGPTHAGLYDLSFLRCVPNIIIAAPSDENECRLLLSTCYQANSPSAVRYPRGTGTGATVSDGLETVEIGKGIIRREGEKIAVIAFGSMVAPSLTAADKLNATVADMRFVKPLDEELIVRLARSHDYIVTAEENAEQGGAGSAVLEVLAKHGICKPVLLLGVEDKVTEHGDPKKLLADLGLNAEAVEKRIAGWIEAV
;
A
#
# COMPACT_ATOMS: atom_id res chain seq x y z
N MET A 1 -4.65 31.50 -33.50
CA MET A 1 -3.53 31.13 -32.65
C MET A 1 -4.14 30.39 -31.48
N ASN A 2 -3.85 29.09 -31.33
CA ASN A 2 -4.19 28.41 -30.05
C ASN A 2 -3.39 29.15 -28.97
N PRO A 3 -4.01 29.56 -27.86
CA PRO A 3 -3.27 30.13 -26.74
C PRO A 3 -2.21 29.15 -26.28
N SER A 4 -1.02 29.65 -25.96
CA SER A 4 0.03 28.81 -25.37
C SER A 4 -0.53 28.10 -24.14
N PRO A 5 -0.17 26.80 -23.91
CA PRO A 5 -0.66 26.07 -22.76
C PRO A 5 -0.35 26.81 -21.45
N LEU A 6 -1.33 26.95 -20.57
CA LEU A 6 -1.13 27.57 -19.26
C LEU A 6 -0.19 26.78 -18.37
N LEU A 7 -0.19 25.45 -18.49
CA LEU A 7 0.69 24.58 -17.73
C LEU A 7 2.18 24.82 -18.05
N ASP A 8 2.52 25.33 -19.24
CA ASP A 8 3.90 25.61 -19.61
C ASP A 8 4.52 26.73 -18.78
N ILE A 9 3.73 27.71 -18.35
CA ILE A 9 4.17 28.84 -17.53
C ILE A 9 4.04 28.60 -16.02
N ILE A 10 3.60 27.41 -15.60
CA ILE A 10 3.46 27.03 -14.20
C ILE A 10 4.62 26.07 -13.85
N ASP A 11 5.59 26.55 -13.09
CA ASP A 11 6.64 25.73 -12.51
C ASP A 11 6.42 25.52 -11.01
N THR A 12 5.79 26.48 -10.33
CA THR A 12 5.55 26.47 -8.89
C THR A 12 4.09 26.85 -8.57
N PRO A 13 3.60 26.54 -7.36
CA PRO A 13 2.29 27.00 -6.91
C PRO A 13 2.13 28.52 -6.92
N GLN A 14 3.23 29.27 -6.78
CA GLN A 14 3.22 30.73 -6.87
C GLN A 14 2.80 31.22 -8.27
N ASP A 15 3.22 30.51 -9.33
CA ASP A 15 2.82 30.85 -10.70
C ASP A 15 1.34 30.53 -10.92
N LEU A 16 0.86 29.39 -10.41
CA LEU A 16 -0.56 29.02 -10.45
C LEU A 16 -1.44 30.09 -9.77
N ARG A 17 -1.01 30.61 -8.61
CA ARG A 17 -1.77 31.65 -7.87
C ARG A 17 -1.85 33.01 -8.57
N ARG A 18 -1.02 33.27 -9.58
CA ARG A 18 -1.08 34.49 -10.41
C ARG A 18 -2.19 34.44 -11.46
N LEU A 19 -2.74 33.27 -11.76
CA LEU A 19 -3.79 33.09 -12.74
C LEU A 19 -5.14 33.57 -12.20
N GLU A 20 -6.03 33.97 -13.10
CA GLU A 20 -7.42 34.23 -12.75
C GLU A 20 -8.16 32.90 -12.51
N LYS A 21 -9.09 32.87 -11.54
CA LYS A 21 -9.88 31.69 -11.21
C LYS A 21 -10.52 31.00 -12.44
N LYS A 22 -11.03 31.80 -13.39
CA LYS A 22 -11.65 31.30 -14.65
C LYS A 22 -10.69 30.55 -15.59
N GLN A 23 -9.35 30.61 -15.35
CA GLN A 23 -8.34 29.91 -16.13
C GLN A 23 -8.04 28.52 -15.53
N LEU A 24 -8.43 28.26 -14.28
CA LEU A 24 -8.13 26.99 -13.59
C LEU A 24 -8.74 25.74 -14.25
N PRO A 25 -9.96 25.79 -14.85
CA PRO A 25 -10.47 24.67 -15.62
C PRO A 25 -9.55 24.26 -16.80
N GLN A 26 -8.95 25.24 -17.49
CA GLN A 26 -7.97 24.96 -18.55
C GLN A 26 -6.70 24.32 -17.97
N VAL A 27 -6.17 24.85 -16.86
CA VAL A 27 -4.99 24.25 -16.18
C VAL A 27 -5.28 22.80 -15.79
N ALA A 28 -6.45 22.50 -15.24
CA ALA A 28 -6.84 21.13 -14.87
C ALA A 28 -6.91 20.20 -16.09
N ALA A 29 -7.44 20.68 -17.22
CA ALA A 29 -7.48 19.92 -18.47
C ALA A 29 -6.08 19.62 -19.00
N GLU A 30 -5.21 20.62 -19.09
CA GLU A 30 -3.82 20.47 -19.56
C GLU A 30 -2.99 19.58 -18.63
N LEU A 31 -3.19 19.69 -17.30
CA LEU A 31 -2.54 18.83 -16.31
C LEU A 31 -2.97 17.37 -16.46
N ARG A 32 -4.25 17.13 -16.76
CA ARG A 32 -4.76 15.77 -17.04
C ARG A 32 -4.14 15.19 -18.31
N GLU A 33 -4.05 15.97 -19.39
CA GLU A 33 -3.39 15.53 -20.64
C GLU A 33 -1.92 15.20 -20.41
N PHE A 34 -1.22 16.04 -19.65
CA PHE A 34 0.18 15.80 -19.29
C PHE A 34 0.35 14.50 -18.46
N LEU A 35 -0.57 14.23 -17.53
CA LEU A 35 -0.57 12.98 -16.76
C LEU A 35 -0.80 11.76 -17.66
N LEU A 36 -1.75 11.82 -18.58
CA LEU A 36 -2.04 10.76 -19.54
C LEU A 36 -0.79 10.41 -20.36
N ASP A 37 -0.08 11.41 -20.86
CA ASP A 37 1.14 11.22 -21.64
C ASP A 37 2.30 10.70 -20.78
N SER A 38 2.60 11.33 -19.65
CA SER A 38 3.77 11.02 -18.84
C SER A 38 3.65 9.66 -18.14
N VAL A 39 2.54 9.41 -17.43
CA VAL A 39 2.32 8.14 -16.70
C VAL A 39 2.05 7.00 -17.67
N GLY A 40 1.44 7.27 -18.80
CA GLY A 40 1.29 6.30 -19.90
C GLY A 40 2.62 5.73 -20.38
N LYS A 41 3.69 6.55 -20.39
CA LYS A 41 5.05 6.16 -20.80
C LYS A 41 5.86 5.52 -19.67
N THR A 42 5.75 6.02 -18.45
CA THR A 42 6.56 5.55 -17.30
C THR A 42 5.93 4.39 -16.57
N GLY A 43 4.60 4.28 -16.58
CA GLY A 43 3.83 3.49 -15.64
C GLY A 43 3.68 4.20 -14.28
N GLY A 44 2.87 3.63 -13.40
CA GLY A 44 2.62 4.16 -12.07
C GLY A 44 1.15 4.12 -11.68
N HIS A 45 0.79 4.79 -10.58
CA HIS A 45 -0.60 4.98 -10.18
C HIS A 45 -1.29 5.91 -11.16
N PHE A 46 -2.41 5.49 -11.72
CA PHE A 46 -2.99 6.18 -12.86
C PHE A 46 -4.39 6.73 -12.58
N ALA A 47 -5.37 5.85 -12.35
CA ALA A 47 -6.77 6.26 -12.17
C ALA A 47 -6.97 7.19 -10.96
N SER A 48 -6.24 6.99 -9.88
CA SER A 48 -6.33 7.82 -8.66
C SER A 48 -5.84 9.24 -8.91
N ASN A 49 -4.78 9.42 -9.71
CA ASN A 49 -4.27 10.73 -10.07
C ASN A 49 -5.23 11.52 -10.95
N LEU A 50 -5.88 10.86 -11.92
CA LEU A 50 -6.89 11.49 -12.78
C LEU A 50 -8.10 11.98 -11.99
N GLY A 51 -8.47 11.28 -10.91
CA GLY A 51 -9.57 11.69 -10.02
C GLY A 51 -9.22 12.90 -9.12
N ALA A 52 -7.95 13.19 -8.90
CA ALA A 52 -7.50 14.22 -7.95
C ALA A 52 -6.99 15.52 -8.60
N VAL A 53 -7.10 15.66 -9.92
CA VAL A 53 -6.52 16.80 -10.67
C VAL A 53 -7.09 18.14 -10.21
N GLU A 54 -8.40 18.32 -10.26
CA GLU A 54 -9.08 19.57 -9.90
C GLU A 54 -8.89 19.93 -8.43
N LEU A 55 -8.96 18.92 -7.55
CA LEU A 55 -8.71 19.10 -6.12
C LEU A 55 -7.28 19.60 -5.88
N THR A 56 -6.29 19.03 -6.56
CA THR A 56 -4.88 19.42 -6.42
C THR A 56 -4.66 20.86 -6.91
N VAL A 57 -5.24 21.23 -8.06
CA VAL A 57 -5.18 22.60 -8.58
C VAL A 57 -5.80 23.59 -7.57
N ALA A 58 -6.99 23.28 -7.04
CA ALA A 58 -7.69 24.13 -6.08
C ALA A 58 -6.90 24.29 -4.78
N LEU A 59 -6.29 23.22 -4.26
CA LEU A 59 -5.46 23.24 -3.06
C LEU A 59 -4.25 24.15 -3.22
N HIS A 60 -3.46 23.98 -4.28
CA HIS A 60 -2.28 24.81 -4.53
C HIS A 60 -2.61 26.26 -4.91
N TYR A 61 -3.82 26.51 -5.40
CA TYR A 61 -4.31 27.86 -5.67
C TYR A 61 -4.74 28.61 -4.40
N VAL A 62 -5.28 27.90 -3.40
CA VAL A 62 -5.84 28.50 -2.17
C VAL A 62 -4.84 28.53 -1.02
N TYR A 63 -4.09 27.46 -0.82
CA TYR A 63 -3.13 27.32 0.28
C TYR A 63 -1.75 27.81 -0.12
N ASP A 64 -1.08 28.48 0.81
CA ASP A 64 0.24 29.09 0.58
C ASP A 64 1.37 28.07 0.80
N THR A 65 1.39 27.03 -0.06
CA THR A 65 2.41 26.00 -0.04
C THR A 65 3.78 26.54 -0.51
N PRO A 66 4.90 26.14 0.11
CA PRO A 66 5.05 25.06 1.09
C PRO A 66 4.78 25.44 2.56
N GLU A 67 4.50 26.75 2.86
CA GLU A 67 4.26 27.19 4.23
C GLU A 67 3.02 26.53 4.84
N ASP A 68 1.90 26.48 4.13
CA ASP A 68 0.75 25.65 4.49
C ASP A 68 1.04 24.17 4.14
N HIS A 69 0.73 23.25 5.03
CA HIS A 69 1.06 21.84 4.91
C HIS A 69 -0.05 21.03 4.23
N LEU A 70 0.25 20.39 3.10
CA LEU A 70 -0.62 19.41 2.46
C LEU A 70 -0.09 18.00 2.73
N VAL A 71 -0.84 17.19 3.45
CA VAL A 71 -0.48 15.80 3.79
C VAL A 71 -1.39 14.84 3.00
N TRP A 72 -0.82 14.19 2.01
CA TRP A 72 -1.52 13.22 1.16
C TRP A 72 -1.55 11.86 1.84
N ASP A 73 -2.74 11.28 2.01
CA ASP A 73 -2.85 9.91 2.53
C ASP A 73 -2.43 8.90 1.46
N VAL A 74 -1.62 7.90 1.80
CA VAL A 74 -0.93 7.00 0.86
C VAL A 74 0.00 7.77 -0.10
N GLY A 75 -0.50 8.81 -0.75
CA GLY A 75 0.22 9.62 -1.72
C GLY A 75 0.24 9.08 -3.16
N HIS A 76 -0.48 8.00 -3.44
CA HIS A 76 -0.61 7.43 -4.79
C HIS A 76 -1.38 8.32 -5.78
N GLN A 77 -2.09 9.35 -5.30
CA GLN A 77 -2.84 10.36 -6.07
C GLN A 77 -2.09 11.70 -6.19
N SER A 78 -0.79 11.75 -5.84
CA SER A 78 -0.04 13.01 -5.70
C SER A 78 0.81 13.41 -6.92
N TYR A 79 0.64 12.77 -8.07
CA TYR A 79 1.41 13.16 -9.27
C TYR A 79 1.05 14.58 -9.76
N PRO A 80 -0.23 15.02 -9.76
CA PRO A 80 -0.57 16.43 -10.01
C PRO A 80 0.16 17.39 -9.08
N HIS A 81 0.29 17.04 -7.78
CA HIS A 81 1.06 17.80 -6.81
C HIS A 81 2.55 17.90 -7.21
N LYS A 82 3.19 16.79 -7.60
CA LYS A 82 4.58 16.81 -8.07
C LYS A 82 4.77 17.72 -9.30
N ILE A 83 3.85 17.65 -10.26
CA ILE A 83 3.90 18.48 -11.48
C ILE A 83 3.81 19.96 -11.15
N LEU A 84 2.87 20.37 -10.27
CA LEU A 84 2.66 21.76 -9.88
C LEU A 84 3.70 22.31 -8.90
N THR A 85 4.61 21.48 -8.41
CA THR A 85 5.65 21.81 -7.41
C THR A 85 7.06 21.62 -7.94
N GLY A 86 7.30 21.99 -9.20
CA GLY A 86 8.64 22.09 -9.79
C GLY A 86 9.21 20.79 -10.39
N ARG A 87 8.45 19.67 -10.36
CA ARG A 87 8.94 18.37 -10.84
C ARG A 87 8.40 17.94 -12.20
N LYS A 88 7.65 18.84 -12.88
CA LYS A 88 7.05 18.60 -14.20
C LYS A 88 8.04 17.99 -15.20
N ASN A 89 9.21 18.60 -15.34
CA ASN A 89 10.24 18.18 -16.30
C ASN A 89 10.93 16.86 -15.94
N GLN A 90 10.76 16.36 -14.72
CA GLN A 90 11.34 15.11 -14.23
C GLN A 90 10.35 13.94 -14.25
N MET A 91 9.08 14.15 -14.61
CA MET A 91 8.04 13.11 -14.58
C MET A 91 8.39 11.88 -15.42
N HIS A 92 9.24 12.02 -16.43
CA HIS A 92 9.75 10.90 -17.21
C HIS A 92 10.65 9.93 -16.43
N THR A 93 11.12 10.32 -15.22
CA THR A 93 11.92 9.50 -14.32
C THR A 93 11.10 8.87 -13.19
N MET A 94 9.78 9.05 -13.19
CA MET A 94 8.88 8.58 -12.13
C MET A 94 9.07 7.08 -11.86
N ARG A 95 9.31 6.74 -10.59
CA ARG A 95 9.50 5.37 -10.09
C ARG A 95 10.72 4.63 -10.67
N GLN A 96 11.62 5.34 -11.35
CA GLN A 96 12.88 4.80 -11.85
C GLN A 96 14.01 5.05 -10.86
N TYR A 97 15.00 4.21 -10.87
CA TYR A 97 16.17 4.32 -10.01
C TYR A 97 16.86 5.69 -10.16
N GLY A 98 17.04 6.40 -9.04
CA GLY A 98 17.59 7.75 -9.02
C GLY A 98 16.67 8.84 -9.57
N GLY A 99 15.43 8.50 -9.91
CA GLY A 99 14.41 9.43 -10.38
C GLY A 99 13.41 9.79 -9.28
N LEU A 100 12.24 10.31 -9.70
CA LEU A 100 11.17 10.70 -8.78
C LEU A 100 10.54 9.49 -8.10
N ALA A 101 10.34 9.59 -6.77
CA ALA A 101 9.63 8.61 -5.98
C ALA A 101 8.14 8.53 -6.37
N GLY A 102 7.54 7.33 -6.24
CA GLY A 102 6.13 7.10 -6.52
C GLY A 102 5.16 7.75 -5.53
N PHE A 103 5.68 8.23 -4.40
CA PHE A 103 4.94 8.87 -3.31
C PHE A 103 5.65 10.16 -2.89
N PRO A 104 4.97 11.09 -2.17
CA PRO A 104 5.63 12.23 -1.53
C PRO A 104 6.78 11.80 -0.62
N LYS A 105 7.93 12.46 -0.76
CA LYS A 105 9.16 12.18 -0.03
C LYS A 105 9.82 13.49 0.39
N ARG A 106 9.93 13.76 1.69
CA ARG A 106 10.45 15.03 2.23
C ARG A 106 11.84 15.42 1.69
N SER A 107 12.69 14.42 1.41
CA SER A 107 14.01 14.67 0.82
C SER A 107 13.99 14.99 -0.67
N GLU A 108 12.84 14.84 -1.34
CA GLU A 108 12.66 15.12 -2.77
C GLU A 108 12.21 16.57 -3.01
N SER A 109 11.37 17.11 -2.11
CA SER A 109 10.79 18.45 -2.28
C SER A 109 10.35 19.05 -0.94
N GLU A 110 10.53 20.36 -0.78
CA GLU A 110 10.00 21.13 0.35
C GLU A 110 8.47 21.15 0.41
N TYR A 111 7.80 20.92 -0.73
CA TYR A 111 6.34 20.82 -0.82
C TYR A 111 5.81 19.46 -0.30
N ASP A 112 6.66 18.45 -0.14
CA ASP A 112 6.29 17.16 0.42
C ASP A 112 6.35 17.23 1.96
N ALA A 113 5.33 17.82 2.58
CA ALA A 113 5.29 18.12 4.02
C ALA A 113 5.51 16.85 4.88
N PHE A 114 5.04 15.67 4.41
CA PHE A 114 5.21 14.39 5.07
C PHE A 114 5.50 13.28 4.07
N GLY A 115 6.41 12.36 4.42
CA GLY A 115 6.71 11.16 3.64
C GLY A 115 5.61 10.12 3.85
N VAL A 116 5.07 9.58 2.76
CA VAL A 116 3.92 8.67 2.79
C VAL A 116 4.14 7.44 1.91
N GLY A 117 3.21 6.51 1.91
CA GLY A 117 3.23 5.23 1.19
C GLY A 117 2.22 4.25 1.79
N HIS A 118 2.08 4.25 3.12
CA HIS A 118 1.02 3.54 3.83
C HIS A 118 -0.18 4.45 4.07
N SER A 119 -1.38 3.84 4.14
CA SER A 119 -2.64 4.56 4.32
C SER A 119 -2.86 5.05 5.74
N SER A 120 -3.82 5.99 5.87
CA SER A 120 -4.51 6.33 7.11
C SER A 120 -3.68 7.12 8.13
N THR A 121 -2.51 7.62 7.71
CA THR A 121 -1.61 8.39 8.58
C THR A 121 -1.76 9.90 8.43
N SER A 122 -2.42 10.38 7.38
CA SER A 122 -2.45 11.79 7.01
C SER A 122 -3.10 12.68 8.07
N ILE A 123 -4.21 12.23 8.68
CA ILE A 123 -4.92 13.01 9.70
C ILE A 123 -4.03 13.19 10.93
N GLY A 124 -3.44 12.10 11.44
CA GLY A 124 -2.54 12.18 12.60
C GLY A 124 -1.31 13.03 12.35
N ALA A 125 -0.70 12.93 11.15
CA ALA A 125 0.45 13.74 10.77
C ALA A 125 0.09 15.23 10.66
N ALA A 126 -1.00 15.56 9.97
CA ALA A 126 -1.48 16.94 9.84
C ALA A 126 -1.92 17.53 11.21
N LEU A 127 -2.52 16.72 12.09
CA LEU A 127 -2.85 17.11 13.46
C LEU A 127 -1.58 17.49 14.23
N GLY A 128 -0.54 16.65 14.17
CA GLY A 128 0.74 16.94 14.81
C GLY A 128 1.37 18.25 14.33
N MET A 129 1.30 18.53 13.01
CA MET A 129 1.76 19.80 12.44
C MET A 129 0.93 20.98 12.94
N ALA A 130 -0.39 20.87 12.94
CA ALA A 130 -1.29 21.93 13.43
C ALA A 130 -1.06 22.26 14.92
N VAL A 131 -0.82 21.24 15.75
CA VAL A 131 -0.46 21.41 17.17
C VAL A 131 0.89 22.11 17.31
N ALA A 132 1.89 21.70 16.52
CA ALA A 132 3.21 22.33 16.55
C ALA A 132 3.14 23.81 16.12
N ASP A 133 2.41 24.12 15.04
CA ASP A 133 2.22 25.49 14.59
C ASP A 133 1.52 26.37 15.63
N LYS A 134 0.50 25.83 16.32
CA LYS A 134 -0.15 26.53 17.45
C LYS A 134 0.83 26.82 18.58
N GLN A 135 1.67 25.85 18.97
CA GLN A 135 2.67 26.02 20.03
C GLN A 135 3.77 27.03 19.66
N LEU A 136 4.19 27.03 18.38
CA LEU A 136 5.22 27.94 17.86
C LEU A 136 4.67 29.33 17.51
N GLY A 137 3.36 29.54 17.58
CA GLY A 137 2.71 30.80 17.21
C GLY A 137 2.70 31.06 15.69
N ASN A 138 2.84 30.04 14.86
CA ASN A 138 2.75 30.13 13.40
C ASN A 138 1.29 30.23 12.98
N ASN A 139 1.03 30.92 11.86
CA ASN A 139 -0.30 31.03 11.26
C ASN A 139 -0.42 30.17 9.99
N ARG A 140 0.13 28.95 10.03
CA ARG A 140 0.08 27.97 8.95
C ARG A 140 -1.21 27.16 9.02
N ARG A 141 -1.60 26.57 7.90
CA ARG A 141 -2.72 25.64 7.80
C ARG A 141 -2.22 24.23 7.54
N SER A 142 -2.80 23.26 8.23
CA SER A 142 -2.53 21.85 8.00
C SER A 142 -3.75 21.19 7.39
N VAL A 143 -3.57 20.54 6.23
CA VAL A 143 -4.62 19.88 5.45
C VAL A 143 -4.25 18.42 5.25
N ALA A 144 -5.10 17.51 5.72
CA ALA A 144 -5.02 16.08 5.43
C ALA A 144 -5.94 15.74 4.26
N ILE A 145 -5.42 15.08 3.23
CA ILE A 145 -6.20 14.62 2.06
C ILE A 145 -6.25 13.10 2.12
N ILE A 146 -7.41 12.54 2.50
CA ILE A 146 -7.59 11.10 2.73
C ILE A 146 -8.69 10.55 1.81
N GLY A 147 -8.46 9.35 1.25
CA GLY A 147 -9.47 8.62 0.49
C GLY A 147 -10.45 7.87 1.41
N ASP A 148 -11.64 7.61 0.90
CA ASP A 148 -12.72 6.88 1.56
C ASP A 148 -12.29 5.46 2.02
N GLY A 149 -11.51 4.74 1.20
CA GLY A 149 -10.91 3.45 1.61
C GLY A 149 -9.95 3.58 2.79
N ALA A 150 -9.07 4.58 2.79
CA ALA A 150 -8.12 4.83 3.88
C ALA A 150 -8.80 5.34 5.16
N MET A 151 -9.96 5.96 5.04
CA MET A 151 -10.77 6.41 6.19
C MET A 151 -11.32 5.24 7.02
N THR A 152 -11.37 4.02 6.47
CA THR A 152 -11.90 2.84 7.19
C THR A 152 -10.95 2.27 8.25
N ALA A 153 -9.69 2.65 8.26
CA ALA A 153 -8.70 2.15 9.21
C ALA A 153 -8.86 2.77 10.61
N GLY A 154 -8.59 1.98 11.64
CA GLY A 154 -8.68 2.39 13.05
C GLY A 154 -7.89 3.66 13.34
N GLN A 155 -6.65 3.77 12.83
CA GLN A 155 -5.80 4.94 13.03
C GLN A 155 -6.41 6.25 12.52
N ALA A 156 -7.20 6.23 11.43
CA ALA A 156 -7.93 7.40 10.97
C ALA A 156 -8.98 7.84 11.98
N PHE A 157 -9.74 6.90 12.56
CA PHE A 157 -10.72 7.17 13.62
C PHE A 157 -10.07 7.65 14.90
N GLU A 158 -8.94 7.07 15.32
CA GLU A 158 -8.16 7.52 16.47
C GLU A 158 -7.73 8.98 16.31
N ALA A 159 -7.22 9.33 15.12
CA ALA A 159 -6.80 10.69 14.80
C ALA A 159 -7.99 11.67 14.75
N LEU A 160 -9.14 11.27 14.19
CA LEU A 160 -10.36 12.09 14.21
C LEU A 160 -10.85 12.33 15.65
N ASN A 161 -10.91 11.27 16.46
CA ASN A 161 -11.32 11.38 17.86
C ASN A 161 -10.41 12.33 18.65
N CYS A 162 -9.08 12.22 18.45
CA CYS A 162 -8.11 13.09 19.09
C CYS A 162 -8.23 14.55 18.60
N ALA A 163 -8.35 14.76 17.29
CA ALA A 163 -8.44 16.09 16.69
C ALA A 163 -9.70 16.84 17.09
N GLY A 164 -10.82 16.13 17.27
CA GLY A 164 -12.10 16.74 17.64
C GLY A 164 -12.13 17.32 19.04
N ASP A 165 -11.30 16.79 19.96
CA ASP A 165 -11.14 17.33 21.33
C ASP A 165 -10.11 18.47 21.40
N MET A 166 -9.37 18.72 20.31
CA MET A 166 -8.34 19.74 20.25
C MET A 166 -8.83 21.01 19.54
N ASP A 167 -8.57 22.18 20.14
CA ASP A 167 -8.80 23.47 19.49
C ASP A 167 -7.62 23.81 18.57
N VAL A 168 -7.56 23.17 17.39
CA VAL A 168 -6.52 23.35 16.37
C VAL A 168 -7.12 23.57 14.99
N ASP A 169 -6.43 24.32 14.15
CA ASP A 169 -6.84 24.62 12.78
C ASP A 169 -6.44 23.47 11.85
N LEU A 170 -7.24 22.42 11.81
CA LEU A 170 -7.04 21.26 10.95
C LEU A 170 -8.18 21.15 9.94
N LEU A 171 -7.85 20.97 8.66
CA LEU A 171 -8.79 20.56 7.63
C LEU A 171 -8.53 19.12 7.21
N VAL A 172 -9.53 18.26 7.32
CA VAL A 172 -9.55 16.92 6.74
C VAL A 172 -10.39 16.96 5.48
N ILE A 173 -9.82 16.58 4.34
CA ILE A 173 -10.53 16.45 3.06
C ILE A 173 -10.75 14.96 2.81
N LEU A 174 -11.99 14.52 2.91
CA LEU A 174 -12.42 13.19 2.51
C LEU A 174 -12.67 13.18 1.00
N ASN A 175 -11.77 12.55 0.25
CA ASN A 175 -11.90 12.34 -1.19
C ASN A 175 -12.62 11.02 -1.45
N ASP A 176 -13.94 11.10 -1.61
CA ASP A 176 -14.83 9.96 -1.80
C ASP A 176 -14.99 9.63 -3.28
N ASN A 177 -14.55 8.46 -3.69
CA ASN A 177 -14.72 7.93 -5.04
C ASN A 177 -15.27 6.50 -5.06
N GLU A 178 -15.76 6.01 -3.92
CA GLU A 178 -16.34 4.68 -3.69
C GLU A 178 -15.37 3.50 -3.92
N MET A 179 -14.07 3.80 -3.97
CA MET A 179 -13.05 2.82 -4.34
C MET A 179 -11.81 2.93 -3.45
N SER A 180 -11.33 1.78 -2.98
CA SER A 180 -9.92 1.62 -2.59
C SER A 180 -9.10 1.12 -3.79
N ILE A 181 -8.36 0.02 -3.70
CA ILE A 181 -7.82 -0.70 -4.86
C ILE A 181 -9.00 -1.38 -5.60
N SER A 182 -9.79 -2.17 -4.89
CA SER A 182 -11.08 -2.74 -5.27
C SER A 182 -12.25 -1.90 -4.73
N PRO A 183 -13.52 -2.22 -5.04
CA PRO A 183 -14.65 -1.58 -4.40
C PRO A 183 -14.57 -1.63 -2.88
N ASN A 184 -14.93 -0.53 -2.22
CA ASN A 184 -14.86 -0.45 -0.77
C ASN A 184 -15.80 -1.45 -0.08
N VAL A 185 -15.34 -1.99 1.04
CA VAL A 185 -16.09 -2.92 1.88
C VAL A 185 -16.46 -2.30 3.23
N GLY A 186 -17.42 -2.91 3.91
CA GLY A 186 -17.84 -2.50 5.25
C GLY A 186 -19.02 -1.53 5.29
N ALA A 187 -19.36 -1.03 6.48
CA ALA A 187 -20.52 -0.19 6.72
C ALA A 187 -20.28 1.29 6.38
N LEU A 188 -19.07 1.81 6.67
CA LEU A 188 -18.76 3.24 6.47
C LEU A 188 -18.88 3.66 4.99
N PRO A 189 -18.32 2.95 4.00
CA PRO A 189 -18.53 3.29 2.60
C PRO A 189 -20.00 3.26 2.18
N LYS A 190 -20.78 2.27 2.66
CA LYS A 190 -22.22 2.21 2.39
C LYS A 190 -22.96 3.41 2.98
N TYR A 191 -22.53 3.84 4.15
CA TYR A 191 -23.04 5.01 4.83
C TYR A 191 -22.72 6.31 4.05
N LEU A 192 -21.48 6.49 3.58
CA LEU A 192 -21.08 7.64 2.76
C LEU A 192 -21.75 7.63 1.38
N ALA A 193 -21.93 6.48 0.78
CA ALA A 193 -22.58 6.28 -0.52
C ALA A 193 -24.11 6.37 -0.49
N SER A 194 -24.73 6.55 0.69
CA SER A 194 -26.19 6.63 0.77
C SER A 194 -26.72 7.78 -0.11
N ASN A 195 -27.63 7.45 -1.05
CA ASN A 195 -28.20 8.40 -2.01
C ASN A 195 -28.90 9.59 -1.34
N VAL A 196 -29.29 9.45 -0.08
CA VAL A 196 -29.95 10.48 0.73
C VAL A 196 -29.04 11.69 0.96
N VAL A 197 -27.73 11.47 1.19
CA VAL A 197 -26.77 12.57 1.36
C VAL A 197 -26.56 13.31 0.04
N ARG A 198 -26.51 12.59 -1.09
CA ARG A 198 -26.31 13.19 -2.42
C ARG A 198 -27.51 14.00 -2.90
N ASP A 199 -28.72 13.47 -2.73
CA ASP A 199 -29.94 14.12 -3.19
C ASP A 199 -30.28 15.39 -2.39
N MET A 200 -30.02 15.41 -1.09
CA MET A 200 -30.30 16.57 -0.24
C MET A 200 -29.42 17.78 -0.58
N HIS A 201 -28.12 17.57 -0.85
CA HIS A 201 -27.21 18.65 -1.21
C HIS A 201 -27.40 19.14 -2.64
N GLY A 202 -27.74 18.27 -3.59
CA GLY A 202 -28.14 18.65 -4.93
C GLY A 202 -29.38 19.55 -4.91
N LEU A 203 -30.35 19.24 -4.05
CA LEU A 203 -31.57 20.04 -3.90
C LEU A 203 -31.28 21.42 -3.23
N LEU A 204 -30.48 21.46 -2.17
CA LEU A 204 -30.11 22.69 -1.46
C LEU A 204 -29.21 23.60 -2.29
N SER A 205 -28.27 23.06 -3.08
CA SER A 205 -27.45 23.85 -4.00
C SER A 205 -28.30 24.45 -5.13
N THR A 206 -29.25 23.70 -5.66
CA THR A 206 -30.19 24.19 -6.69
C THR A 206 -31.12 25.27 -6.13
N ILE A 207 -31.62 25.12 -4.90
CA ILE A 207 -32.45 26.12 -4.22
C ILE A 207 -31.65 27.39 -3.91
N LYS A 208 -30.42 27.28 -3.42
CA LYS A 208 -29.55 28.46 -3.20
C LYS A 208 -29.17 29.17 -4.50
N ALA A 209 -28.85 28.45 -5.56
CA ALA A 209 -28.51 29.03 -6.86
C ALA A 209 -29.73 29.71 -7.54
N GLN A 210 -30.94 29.22 -7.32
CA GLN A 210 -32.17 29.81 -7.86
C GLN A 210 -32.75 30.92 -6.98
N SER A 211 -32.60 30.85 -5.65
CA SER A 211 -33.11 31.89 -4.74
C SER A 211 -32.41 33.26 -4.85
N SER A 212 -31.18 33.26 -5.35
CA SER A 212 -30.43 34.54 -5.54
C SER A 212 -30.77 35.29 -6.84
N LYS A 213 -31.52 34.67 -7.78
CA LYS A 213 -31.74 35.29 -9.11
C LYS A 213 -33.19 35.32 -9.62
N VAL A 214 -34.17 34.68 -8.99
CA VAL A 214 -35.48 34.44 -9.64
C VAL A 214 -36.72 34.70 -8.77
N LEU A 215 -36.62 35.12 -7.53
CA LEU A 215 -37.79 35.27 -6.64
C LEU A 215 -38.71 36.47 -6.90
N ASP A 216 -38.36 37.37 -7.83
CA ASP A 216 -39.14 38.60 -8.03
C ASP A 216 -40.01 38.68 -9.31
N LYS A 217 -40.03 37.68 -10.20
CA LYS A 217 -40.71 37.86 -11.51
C LYS A 217 -41.33 36.65 -12.19
N LEU A 218 -41.93 35.65 -11.52
CA LEU A 218 -42.64 34.57 -12.26
C LEU A 218 -44.01 34.18 -11.66
N PRO A 219 -45.10 34.18 -12.47
CA PRO A 219 -46.36 33.56 -12.10
C PRO A 219 -46.16 32.05 -12.13
N GLY A 220 -46.36 31.37 -11.01
CA GLY A 220 -46.14 29.94 -10.83
C GLY A 220 -45.22 29.59 -9.67
N ALA A 221 -44.59 30.56 -9.03
CA ALA A 221 -43.68 30.36 -7.90
C ALA A 221 -44.29 29.63 -6.71
N MET A 222 -45.61 29.73 -6.54
CA MET A 222 -46.36 29.08 -5.47
C MET A 222 -46.58 27.55 -5.72
N GLU A 223 -46.75 27.14 -6.97
CA GLU A 223 -46.83 25.73 -7.36
C GLU A 223 -45.47 25.01 -7.28
N LEU A 224 -44.41 25.74 -7.62
CA LEU A 224 -43.03 25.27 -7.50
C LEU A 224 -42.63 25.13 -6.01
N ALA A 225 -43.01 26.13 -5.18
CA ALA A 225 -42.78 26.08 -3.73
C ALA A 225 -43.55 24.91 -3.08
N GLN A 226 -44.79 24.64 -3.51
CA GLN A 226 -45.58 23.49 -3.03
C GLN A 226 -45.04 22.14 -3.49
N LYS A 227 -44.50 22.02 -4.71
CA LYS A 227 -43.80 20.81 -5.18
C LYS A 227 -42.50 20.59 -4.43
N VAL A 228 -41.78 21.66 -4.14
CA VAL A 228 -40.55 21.64 -3.32
C VAL A 228 -40.88 21.29 -1.86
N GLU A 229 -41.97 21.86 -1.29
CA GLU A 229 -42.40 21.55 0.07
C GLU A 229 -42.91 20.10 0.23
N ASN A 230 -43.62 19.55 -0.78
CA ASN A 230 -44.03 18.16 -0.79
C ASN A 230 -42.83 17.19 -1.00
N LYS A 231 -41.88 17.58 -1.81
CA LYS A 231 -40.62 16.83 -1.96
C LYS A 231 -39.78 16.87 -0.68
N ILE A 232 -39.75 18.02 0.01
CA ILE A 232 -39.12 18.19 1.33
C ILE A 232 -39.85 17.35 2.41
N LYS A 233 -41.18 17.24 2.37
CA LYS A 233 -41.95 16.39 3.31
C LYS A 233 -41.73 14.90 3.07
N THR A 234 -41.57 14.48 1.81
CA THR A 234 -41.22 13.07 1.46
C THR A 234 -39.77 12.78 1.89
N LEU A 235 -38.89 13.75 1.70
CA LEU A 235 -37.49 13.68 2.14
C LEU A 235 -37.31 13.90 3.65
N ALA A 236 -38.32 14.40 4.39
CA ALA A 236 -38.22 14.60 5.83
C ALA A 236 -38.22 13.28 6.62
N GLY A 237 -38.85 12.22 6.09
CA GLY A 237 -38.70 10.85 6.64
C GLY A 237 -37.30 10.27 6.39
N GLU A 238 -36.67 10.67 5.30
CA GLU A 238 -35.31 10.28 4.93
C GLU A 238 -34.26 11.27 5.53
N ALA A 239 -34.67 12.50 5.88
CA ALA A 239 -33.86 13.52 6.53
C ALA A 239 -33.44 13.17 7.98
N GLU A 240 -34.17 12.30 8.66
CA GLU A 240 -33.77 11.78 9.96
C GLU A 240 -32.55 10.85 9.85
N HIS A 241 -32.47 10.06 8.79
CA HIS A 241 -31.27 9.28 8.46
C HIS A 241 -30.14 10.17 7.94
N ALA A 242 -30.43 11.21 7.18
CA ALA A 242 -29.43 12.19 6.73
C ALA A 242 -28.86 13.03 7.87
N LYS A 243 -29.69 13.41 8.85
CA LYS A 243 -29.19 14.02 10.11
C LYS A 243 -28.33 13.05 10.92
N GLN A 244 -28.65 11.78 10.96
CA GLN A 244 -27.79 10.74 11.56
C GLN A 244 -26.48 10.57 10.76
N SER A 245 -26.51 10.71 9.44
CA SER A 245 -25.29 10.58 8.62
C SER A 245 -24.33 11.77 8.71
N LEU A 246 -24.83 12.97 8.85
CA LEU A 246 -24.01 14.15 9.16
C LEU A 246 -23.43 14.10 10.57
N SER A 247 -24.07 13.37 11.48
CA SER A 247 -23.70 13.33 12.90
C SER A 247 -22.41 12.56 13.21
N LEU A 248 -21.92 11.68 12.33
CA LEU A 248 -20.70 10.90 12.63
C LEU A 248 -19.49 11.81 12.86
N PHE A 249 -19.15 12.66 11.88
CA PHE A 249 -18.00 13.56 11.99
C PHE A 249 -18.26 14.73 12.96
N GLU A 250 -19.50 15.19 13.04
CA GLU A 250 -19.90 16.22 14.00
C GLU A 250 -19.84 15.70 15.45
N ASN A 251 -20.16 14.43 15.68
CA ASN A 251 -19.98 13.79 16.99
C ASN A 251 -18.50 13.67 17.40
N PHE A 252 -17.59 13.64 16.44
CA PHE A 252 -16.16 13.77 16.69
C PHE A 252 -15.70 15.23 16.86
N GLY A 253 -16.60 16.21 16.84
CA GLY A 253 -16.26 17.62 17.02
C GLY A 253 -15.84 18.37 15.75
N PHE A 254 -15.93 17.75 14.57
CA PHE A 254 -15.62 18.41 13.30
C PHE A 254 -16.78 19.20 12.75
N ARG A 255 -16.49 20.35 12.14
CA ARG A 255 -17.47 21.06 11.31
C ARG A 255 -17.48 20.42 9.92
N TYR A 256 -18.57 19.75 9.59
CA TYR A 256 -18.75 19.09 8.29
C TYR A 256 -19.18 20.10 7.20
N THR A 257 -18.56 19.99 6.03
CA THR A 257 -18.92 20.71 4.80
C THR A 257 -18.93 19.73 3.63
N GLY A 258 -19.99 19.69 2.87
CA GLY A 258 -20.11 18.81 1.69
C GLY A 258 -21.43 18.04 1.63
N PRO A 259 -21.55 17.06 0.71
CA PRO A 259 -20.56 16.75 -0.32
C PRO A 259 -20.44 17.84 -1.40
N VAL A 260 -19.23 18.02 -1.94
CA VAL A 260 -18.90 18.99 -2.99
C VAL A 260 -18.40 18.23 -4.22
N ASP A 261 -18.79 18.67 -5.41
CA ASP A 261 -18.27 18.13 -6.67
C ASP A 261 -16.77 18.41 -6.80
N GLY A 262 -15.97 17.34 -6.74
CA GLY A 262 -14.52 17.38 -6.83
C GLY A 262 -13.96 17.67 -8.23
N HIS A 263 -14.81 17.70 -9.26
CA HIS A 263 -14.42 18.02 -10.63
C HIS A 263 -14.78 19.45 -11.04
N ASN A 264 -15.38 20.25 -10.14
CA ASN A 264 -15.60 21.68 -10.35
C ASN A 264 -14.54 22.49 -9.60
N VAL A 265 -13.42 22.76 -10.26
CA VAL A 265 -12.28 23.48 -9.66
C VAL A 265 -12.64 24.89 -9.17
N GLU A 266 -13.52 25.62 -9.86
CA GLU A 266 -13.91 26.97 -9.45
C GLU A 266 -14.73 26.95 -8.15
N ASN A 267 -15.65 25.97 -8.02
CA ASN A 267 -16.42 25.78 -6.78
C ASN A 267 -15.52 25.30 -5.62
N LEU A 268 -14.59 24.38 -5.90
CA LEU A 268 -13.61 23.93 -4.91
C LEU A 268 -12.79 25.11 -4.35
N VAL A 269 -12.33 26.03 -5.22
CA VAL A 269 -11.60 27.23 -4.80
C VAL A 269 -12.44 28.10 -3.86
N ASP A 270 -13.72 28.32 -4.16
CA ASP A 270 -14.58 29.14 -3.30
C ASP A 270 -14.79 28.49 -1.94
N VAL A 271 -15.08 27.19 -1.92
CA VAL A 271 -15.26 26.43 -0.67
C VAL A 271 -13.97 26.41 0.16
N LEU A 272 -12.83 26.10 -0.46
CA LEU A 272 -11.54 26.07 0.25
C LEU A 272 -11.12 27.43 0.80
N LYS A 273 -11.39 28.54 0.09
CA LYS A 273 -11.15 29.89 0.61
C LYS A 273 -11.99 30.20 1.85
N ASP A 274 -13.25 29.81 1.85
CA ASP A 274 -14.13 29.96 3.01
C ASP A 274 -13.62 29.12 4.21
N LEU A 275 -13.28 27.83 3.97
CA LEU A 275 -12.75 26.95 4.99
C LEU A 275 -11.40 27.42 5.55
N ARG A 276 -10.51 27.95 4.72
CA ARG A 276 -9.22 28.51 5.18
C ARG A 276 -9.39 29.67 6.18
N GLY A 277 -10.48 30.42 6.06
CA GLY A 277 -10.81 31.51 6.99
C GLY A 277 -11.37 31.06 8.33
N ARG A 278 -11.84 29.82 8.44
CA ARG A 278 -12.47 29.28 9.66
C ARG A 278 -11.44 28.73 10.64
N LYS A 279 -11.83 28.61 11.90
CA LYS A 279 -11.02 28.08 13.00
C LYS A 279 -11.55 26.73 13.49
N GLY A 280 -10.67 25.95 14.09
CA GLY A 280 -10.98 24.63 14.66
C GLY A 280 -11.03 23.51 13.63
N PRO A 281 -11.31 22.26 14.07
CA PRO A 281 -11.29 21.09 13.20
C PRO A 281 -12.45 21.12 12.21
N GLN A 282 -12.14 20.88 10.93
CA GLN A 282 -13.07 20.92 9.81
C GLN A 282 -12.92 19.66 8.96
N LEU A 283 -14.03 19.18 8.42
CA LEU A 283 -14.05 18.09 7.44
C LEU A 283 -14.78 18.53 6.18
N LEU A 284 -14.09 18.46 5.05
CA LEU A 284 -14.63 18.69 3.71
C LEU A 284 -14.83 17.34 3.02
N HIS A 285 -16.06 17.01 2.65
CA HIS A 285 -16.39 15.83 1.86
C HIS A 285 -16.45 16.20 0.38
N VAL A 286 -15.56 15.62 -0.41
CA VAL A 286 -15.43 15.86 -1.86
C VAL A 286 -15.73 14.58 -2.61
N ILE A 287 -16.66 14.63 -3.55
CA ILE A 287 -16.98 13.48 -4.41
C ILE A 287 -16.18 13.60 -5.70
N THR A 288 -15.41 12.55 -6.01
CA THR A 288 -14.62 12.45 -7.23
C THR A 288 -14.93 11.16 -7.98
N LYS A 289 -14.43 11.07 -9.21
CA LYS A 289 -14.52 9.86 -10.03
C LYS A 289 -13.11 9.36 -10.34
N LYS A 290 -12.79 8.16 -9.88
CA LYS A 290 -11.51 7.50 -10.17
C LYS A 290 -11.37 7.29 -11.68
N GLY A 291 -10.25 7.74 -12.26
CA GLY A 291 -10.03 7.65 -13.71
C GLY A 291 -10.68 8.75 -14.54
N ASN A 292 -11.21 9.82 -13.92
CA ASN A 292 -11.94 10.90 -14.59
C ASN A 292 -11.22 11.46 -15.82
N GLY A 293 -11.94 11.54 -16.95
CA GLY A 293 -11.42 12.03 -18.24
C GLY A 293 -10.70 10.97 -19.09
N TYR A 294 -10.59 9.71 -18.63
CA TYR A 294 -10.09 8.60 -19.42
C TYR A 294 -11.03 7.40 -19.37
N LYS A 295 -11.85 7.22 -20.41
CA LYS A 295 -12.96 6.25 -20.45
C LYS A 295 -12.59 4.83 -20.04
N PHE A 296 -11.39 4.36 -20.40
CA PHE A 296 -10.94 3.01 -20.04
C PHE A 296 -10.72 2.87 -18.53
N ALA A 297 -10.13 3.90 -17.88
CA ALA A 297 -9.92 3.90 -16.45
C ALA A 297 -11.23 4.15 -15.66
N GLU A 298 -12.16 4.90 -16.24
CA GLU A 298 -13.50 5.08 -15.66
C GLU A 298 -14.33 3.80 -15.65
N ASN A 299 -14.18 2.96 -16.70
CA ASN A 299 -14.89 1.70 -16.84
C ASN A 299 -14.26 0.55 -16.03
N ASP A 300 -12.95 0.59 -15.82
CA ASP A 300 -12.21 -0.43 -15.06
C ASP A 300 -11.15 0.22 -14.17
N PRO A 301 -11.56 0.90 -13.09
CA PRO A 301 -10.64 1.61 -12.20
C PRO A 301 -9.70 0.70 -11.43
N VAL A 302 -10.02 -0.60 -11.30
CA VAL A 302 -9.17 -1.61 -10.66
C VAL A 302 -7.97 -1.90 -11.55
N LYS A 303 -8.20 -2.25 -12.81
CA LYS A 303 -7.13 -2.51 -13.80
C LYS A 303 -6.22 -1.30 -13.99
N TYR A 304 -6.79 -0.10 -13.97
CA TYR A 304 -6.07 1.17 -14.16
C TYR A 304 -5.64 1.83 -12.86
N HIS A 305 -5.75 1.16 -11.71
CA HIS A 305 -5.23 1.67 -10.44
C HIS A 305 -3.72 1.92 -10.51
N ALA A 306 -2.97 0.91 -10.95
CA ALA A 306 -1.54 1.02 -11.26
C ALA A 306 -1.25 0.33 -12.59
N VAL A 307 -0.63 1.05 -13.52
CA VAL A 307 -0.31 0.55 -14.86
C VAL A 307 1.20 0.40 -15.04
N ALA A 308 1.63 -0.63 -15.75
CA ALA A 308 3.04 -0.76 -16.13
C ALA A 308 3.42 0.28 -17.19
N LYS A 309 2.70 0.28 -18.29
CA LYS A 309 2.70 1.30 -19.37
C LYS A 309 1.37 1.19 -20.11
N LEU A 310 0.87 2.29 -20.63
CA LEU A 310 -0.28 2.23 -21.54
C LEU A 310 0.18 1.69 -22.90
N PRO A 311 -0.66 0.89 -23.59
CA PRO A 311 -0.37 0.49 -24.96
C PRO A 311 -0.17 1.74 -25.82
N SER A 312 0.89 1.78 -26.62
CA SER A 312 1.02 2.77 -27.69
C SER A 312 -0.12 2.57 -28.70
N GLU A 313 -0.63 3.62 -29.31
CA GLU A 313 -1.69 3.54 -30.36
C GLU A 313 -1.31 2.65 -31.56
N VAL A 314 -0.05 2.31 -31.69
CA VAL A 314 0.44 1.34 -32.69
C VAL A 314 0.32 -0.06 -32.07
N PRO A 315 -0.51 -0.97 -32.60
CA PRO A 315 -0.56 -2.33 -32.14
C PRO A 315 0.83 -2.96 -32.28
N ALA A 316 1.44 -3.35 -31.17
CA ALA A 316 2.62 -4.19 -31.23
C ALA A 316 2.25 -5.47 -32.00
N PRO A 317 3.16 -6.02 -32.87
CA PRO A 317 2.88 -7.28 -33.52
C PRO A 317 2.52 -8.32 -32.49
N GLU A 318 1.47 -9.11 -32.75
CA GLU A 318 1.03 -10.20 -31.86
C GLU A 318 2.22 -11.15 -31.61
N VAL A 319 2.90 -10.90 -30.50
CA VAL A 319 3.85 -11.88 -29.96
C VAL A 319 2.97 -12.95 -29.31
N LYS A 320 2.97 -14.16 -29.88
CA LYS A 320 2.35 -15.32 -29.24
C LYS A 320 2.82 -15.37 -27.79
N PRO A 321 1.92 -15.49 -26.80
CA PRO A 321 2.33 -15.56 -25.40
C PRO A 321 3.26 -16.78 -25.24
N VAL A 322 4.52 -16.52 -24.99
CA VAL A 322 5.42 -17.52 -24.42
C VAL A 322 4.82 -17.86 -23.05
N ALA A 323 4.65 -19.15 -22.76
CA ALA A 323 4.14 -19.59 -21.46
C ALA A 323 4.95 -18.88 -20.37
N SER A 324 4.35 -17.91 -19.71
CA SER A 324 5.02 -17.15 -18.65
C SER A 324 5.16 -18.05 -17.43
N LYS A 325 6.35 -18.03 -16.82
CA LYS A 325 6.56 -18.68 -15.52
C LYS A 325 5.54 -18.14 -14.52
N PRO A 326 4.94 -18.97 -13.64
CA PRO A 326 4.00 -18.48 -12.65
C PRO A 326 4.71 -17.53 -11.66
N THR A 327 3.99 -16.54 -11.18
CA THR A 327 4.45 -15.72 -10.05
C THR A 327 4.18 -16.44 -8.73
N TYR A 328 4.91 -16.08 -7.67
CA TYR A 328 4.62 -16.62 -6.33
C TYR A 328 3.17 -16.34 -5.90
N THR A 329 2.64 -15.16 -6.20
CA THR A 329 1.23 -14.81 -5.96
C THR A 329 0.26 -15.76 -6.67
N GLN A 330 0.56 -16.17 -7.91
CA GLN A 330 -0.25 -17.16 -8.63
C GLN A 330 -0.14 -18.55 -8.03
N VAL A 331 1.08 -18.97 -7.62
CA VAL A 331 1.28 -20.25 -6.90
C VAL A 331 0.49 -20.27 -5.60
N PHE A 332 0.53 -19.19 -4.83
CA PHE A 332 -0.26 -19.06 -3.61
C PHE A 332 -1.77 -19.11 -3.89
N GLY A 333 -2.27 -18.34 -4.86
CA GLY A 333 -3.70 -18.31 -5.20
C GLY A 333 -4.23 -19.69 -5.65
N GLN A 334 -3.46 -20.43 -6.47
CA GLN A 334 -3.81 -21.78 -6.87
C GLN A 334 -3.78 -22.75 -5.68
N TRP A 335 -2.71 -22.72 -4.87
CA TRP A 335 -2.63 -23.53 -3.66
C TRP A 335 -3.81 -23.27 -2.72
N LEU A 336 -4.19 -22.01 -2.55
CA LEU A 336 -5.28 -21.62 -1.66
C LEU A 336 -6.62 -22.23 -2.10
N CYS A 337 -6.92 -22.23 -3.40
CA CYS A 337 -8.11 -22.86 -3.97
C CYS A 337 -8.06 -24.40 -3.79
N ASP A 338 -6.93 -25.04 -4.09
CA ASP A 338 -6.76 -26.48 -3.95
C ASP A 338 -6.89 -26.92 -2.49
N GLN A 339 -6.27 -26.18 -1.56
CA GLN A 339 -6.34 -26.49 -0.13
C GLN A 339 -7.76 -26.27 0.43
N ALA A 340 -8.48 -25.26 -0.04
CA ALA A 340 -9.86 -25.02 0.35
C ALA A 340 -10.84 -26.06 -0.19
N ALA A 341 -10.56 -26.62 -1.35
CA ALA A 341 -11.30 -27.76 -1.88
C ALA A 341 -11.10 -29.03 -1.03
N ALA A 342 -9.92 -29.17 -0.43
CA ALA A 342 -9.56 -30.33 0.43
C ALA A 342 -9.96 -30.16 1.90
N ASP A 343 -10.09 -28.93 2.41
CA ASP A 343 -10.44 -28.64 3.81
C ASP A 343 -11.49 -27.51 3.89
N GLU A 344 -12.71 -27.85 4.30
CA GLU A 344 -13.81 -26.91 4.43
C GLU A 344 -13.60 -25.86 5.53
N ARG A 345 -12.69 -26.08 6.45
CA ARG A 345 -12.38 -25.15 7.54
C ARG A 345 -11.52 -23.98 7.08
N LEU A 346 -10.90 -24.05 5.88
CA LEU A 346 -10.07 -22.98 5.37
C LEU A 346 -10.93 -21.78 5.01
N VAL A 347 -10.55 -20.62 5.54
CA VAL A 347 -11.06 -19.29 5.11
C VAL A 347 -9.88 -18.38 4.76
N ALA A 348 -10.09 -17.48 3.81
CA ALA A 348 -9.09 -16.51 3.39
C ALA A 348 -9.48 -15.10 3.80
N ILE A 349 -8.52 -14.36 4.37
CA ILE A 349 -8.70 -12.99 4.85
C ILE A 349 -7.67 -12.09 4.17
N THR A 350 -8.08 -10.92 3.70
CA THR A 350 -7.16 -9.91 3.17
C THR A 350 -7.55 -8.51 3.60
N PRO A 351 -6.60 -7.64 3.97
CA PRO A 351 -6.86 -6.22 4.19
C PRO A 351 -6.75 -5.44 2.87
N ALA A 352 -7.86 -5.36 2.11
CA ALA A 352 -8.02 -4.60 0.86
C ALA A 352 -7.05 -4.96 -0.28
N MET A 353 -6.49 -6.18 -0.29
CA MET A 353 -5.45 -6.57 -1.25
C MET A 353 -5.84 -7.79 -2.11
N ARG A 354 -7.12 -7.92 -2.47
CA ARG A 354 -7.67 -9.06 -3.22
C ARG A 354 -6.84 -9.43 -4.46
N GLU A 355 -6.66 -8.47 -5.37
CA GLU A 355 -5.92 -8.67 -6.63
C GLU A 355 -4.43 -8.88 -6.36
N GLY A 356 -3.88 -8.03 -5.51
CA GLY A 356 -2.45 -8.02 -5.20
C GLY A 356 -1.96 -9.28 -4.50
N SER A 357 -2.81 -9.93 -3.71
CA SER A 357 -2.49 -11.16 -3.00
C SER A 357 -3.02 -12.44 -3.68
N GLY A 358 -3.63 -12.33 -4.89
CA GLY A 358 -4.03 -13.51 -5.68
C GLY A 358 -5.30 -14.21 -5.19
N LEU A 359 -6.26 -13.49 -4.58
CA LEU A 359 -7.49 -14.07 -4.03
C LEU A 359 -8.71 -13.97 -4.95
N VAL A 360 -8.57 -13.42 -6.16
CA VAL A 360 -9.71 -13.23 -7.07
C VAL A 360 -10.41 -14.55 -7.40
N GLU A 361 -9.66 -15.59 -7.71
CA GLU A 361 -10.21 -16.91 -8.03
C GLU A 361 -10.82 -17.57 -6.79
N PHE A 362 -10.18 -17.41 -5.63
CA PHE A 362 -10.71 -17.93 -4.37
C PHE A 362 -12.07 -17.32 -4.01
N GLU A 363 -12.22 -16.00 -4.14
CA GLU A 363 -13.50 -15.31 -3.92
C GLU A 363 -14.60 -15.87 -4.85
N GLN A 364 -14.27 -16.15 -6.12
CA GLN A 364 -15.23 -16.69 -7.09
C GLN A 364 -15.65 -18.13 -6.76
N GLN A 365 -14.70 -18.98 -6.33
CA GLN A 365 -14.98 -20.38 -6.02
C GLN A 365 -15.57 -20.58 -4.62
N PHE A 366 -15.19 -19.77 -3.64
CA PHE A 366 -15.54 -19.91 -2.23
C PHE A 366 -15.99 -18.59 -1.60
N PRO A 367 -17.03 -17.91 -2.12
CA PRO A 367 -17.42 -16.57 -1.69
C PRO A 367 -17.76 -16.47 -0.19
N ASP A 368 -18.34 -17.52 0.40
CA ASP A 368 -18.71 -17.55 1.82
C ASP A 368 -17.50 -17.78 2.75
N ARG A 369 -16.32 -18.07 2.21
CA ARG A 369 -15.07 -18.29 2.93
C ARG A 369 -14.01 -17.23 2.63
N TYR A 370 -14.38 -16.19 1.89
CA TYR A 370 -13.53 -15.04 1.56
C TYR A 370 -13.95 -13.83 2.37
N PHE A 371 -12.98 -13.17 3.00
CA PHE A 371 -13.20 -11.97 3.80
C PHE A 371 -12.20 -10.87 3.42
N ASP A 372 -12.69 -9.82 2.76
CA ASP A 372 -11.99 -8.54 2.67
C ASP A 372 -12.45 -7.66 3.83
N VAL A 373 -11.51 -7.23 4.67
CA VAL A 373 -11.81 -6.43 5.87
C VAL A 373 -11.55 -4.93 5.67
N GLY A 374 -11.29 -4.49 4.43
CA GLY A 374 -10.86 -3.14 4.14
C GLY A 374 -9.40 -2.91 4.56
N ILE A 375 -8.95 -1.64 4.57
CA ILE A 375 -7.58 -1.30 4.98
C ILE A 375 -7.50 -1.33 6.52
N ALA A 376 -7.55 -2.53 7.10
CA ALA A 376 -7.63 -2.75 8.55
C ALA A 376 -6.82 -3.98 8.96
N GLU A 377 -5.50 -3.89 8.88
CA GLU A 377 -4.57 -5.00 9.11
C GLU A 377 -4.68 -5.55 10.54
N GLN A 378 -4.82 -4.70 11.55
CA GLN A 378 -5.03 -5.11 12.94
C GLN A 378 -6.28 -5.97 13.07
N HIS A 379 -7.40 -5.51 12.48
CA HIS A 379 -8.66 -6.23 12.50
C HIS A 379 -8.56 -7.58 11.78
N ALA A 380 -7.86 -7.63 10.64
CA ALA A 380 -7.64 -8.87 9.88
C ALA A 380 -7.04 -9.98 10.77
N VAL A 381 -6.03 -9.63 11.57
CA VAL A 381 -5.31 -10.60 12.41
C VAL A 381 -6.13 -10.99 13.64
N THR A 382 -6.76 -10.05 14.34
CA THR A 382 -7.65 -10.37 15.47
C THR A 382 -8.85 -11.20 15.03
N PHE A 383 -9.45 -10.87 13.87
CA PHE A 383 -10.56 -11.62 13.29
C PHE A 383 -10.15 -13.08 12.95
N ALA A 384 -8.96 -13.25 12.38
CA ALA A 384 -8.39 -14.58 12.14
C ALA A 384 -8.21 -15.36 13.45
N GLY A 385 -7.70 -14.71 14.51
CA GLY A 385 -7.59 -15.33 15.84
C GLY A 385 -8.94 -15.81 16.38
N GLY A 386 -9.98 -14.97 16.28
CA GLY A 386 -11.34 -15.33 16.68
C GLY A 386 -11.90 -16.53 15.92
N LEU A 387 -11.71 -16.58 14.60
CA LEU A 387 -12.11 -17.75 13.77
C LEU A 387 -11.36 -19.02 14.16
N ALA A 388 -10.06 -18.90 14.47
CA ALA A 388 -9.24 -20.03 14.86
C ALA A 388 -9.68 -20.63 16.23
N CYS A 389 -10.18 -19.80 17.16
CA CYS A 389 -10.74 -20.27 18.42
C CYS A 389 -11.94 -21.24 18.23
N GLU A 390 -12.70 -21.06 17.14
CA GLU A 390 -13.86 -21.91 16.81
C GLU A 390 -13.51 -23.08 15.85
N GLY A 391 -12.22 -23.36 15.66
CA GLY A 391 -11.74 -24.50 14.86
C GLY A 391 -11.67 -24.26 13.36
N ILE A 392 -11.89 -23.03 12.90
CA ILE A 392 -11.61 -22.60 11.53
C ILE A 392 -10.09 -22.49 11.34
N LYS A 393 -9.62 -22.63 10.11
CA LYS A 393 -8.20 -22.50 9.75
C LYS A 393 -7.99 -21.29 8.84
N PRO A 394 -7.79 -20.11 9.42
CA PRO A 394 -7.67 -18.87 8.64
C PRO A 394 -6.31 -18.76 7.96
N VAL A 395 -6.34 -18.28 6.71
CA VAL A 395 -5.17 -17.84 5.95
C VAL A 395 -5.25 -16.34 5.78
N VAL A 396 -4.32 -15.58 6.37
CA VAL A 396 -4.22 -14.13 6.23
C VAL A 396 -3.23 -13.82 5.12
N ALA A 397 -3.75 -13.35 3.97
CA ALA A 397 -2.94 -12.93 2.83
C ALA A 397 -2.61 -11.44 2.94
N ILE A 398 -1.36 -11.13 3.24
CA ILE A 398 -0.92 -9.78 3.58
C ILE A 398 0.49 -9.50 3.03
N TYR A 399 0.79 -8.25 2.66
CA TYR A 399 2.15 -7.88 2.29
C TYR A 399 3.06 -7.77 3.52
N SER A 400 4.32 -8.13 3.35
CA SER A 400 5.33 -8.06 4.42
C SER A 400 5.35 -6.68 5.11
N THR A 401 5.42 -5.60 4.35
CA THR A 401 5.42 -4.24 4.89
C THR A 401 4.14 -3.87 5.63
N PHE A 402 2.97 -4.39 5.21
CA PHE A 402 1.69 -4.08 5.85
C PHE A 402 1.43 -4.90 7.12
N LEU A 403 2.04 -6.08 7.23
CA LEU A 403 1.98 -6.89 8.46
C LEU A 403 2.57 -6.15 9.67
N GLN A 404 3.49 -5.23 9.46
CA GLN A 404 4.05 -4.36 10.53
C GLN A 404 2.96 -3.64 11.31
N ARG A 405 1.84 -3.25 10.67
CA ARG A 405 0.70 -2.57 11.32
C ARG A 405 -0.11 -3.49 12.23
N ALA A 406 -0.01 -4.80 12.05
CA ALA A 406 -0.72 -5.81 12.85
C ALA A 406 0.22 -6.66 13.71
N TYR A 407 1.42 -6.16 14.01
CA TYR A 407 2.43 -6.90 14.75
C TYR A 407 1.98 -7.23 16.19
N ASP A 408 1.37 -6.27 16.89
CA ASP A 408 0.81 -6.51 18.22
C ASP A 408 -0.24 -7.63 18.21
N GLN A 409 -1.19 -7.59 17.26
CA GLN A 409 -2.25 -8.59 17.15
C GLN A 409 -1.69 -9.98 16.78
N LEU A 410 -0.65 -10.03 15.95
CA LEU A 410 0.05 -11.29 15.66
C LEU A 410 0.67 -11.87 16.93
N VAL A 411 1.32 -11.06 17.75
CA VAL A 411 1.92 -11.48 19.03
C VAL A 411 0.83 -11.86 20.04
N HIS A 412 -0.05 -10.93 20.35
CA HIS A 412 -1.00 -11.02 21.46
C HIS A 412 -2.19 -11.93 21.15
N ASP A 413 -2.83 -11.72 19.98
CA ASP A 413 -4.10 -12.39 19.68
C ASP A 413 -3.91 -13.77 19.04
N VAL A 414 -2.75 -14.03 18.43
CA VAL A 414 -2.48 -15.28 17.72
C VAL A 414 -1.36 -16.11 18.37
N ALA A 415 -0.14 -15.58 18.45
CA ALA A 415 1.02 -16.38 18.82
C ALA A 415 1.03 -16.78 20.29
N LEU A 416 0.69 -15.88 21.23
CA LEU A 416 0.62 -16.20 22.65
C LEU A 416 -0.45 -17.25 22.95
N GLN A 417 -1.51 -17.30 22.17
CA GLN A 417 -2.60 -18.26 22.31
C GLN A 417 -2.36 -19.55 21.50
N ASN A 418 -1.25 -19.61 20.73
CA ASN A 418 -0.88 -20.70 19.83
C ASN A 418 -2.01 -21.09 18.86
N LEU A 419 -2.68 -20.10 18.29
CA LEU A 419 -3.79 -20.31 17.37
C LEU A 419 -3.30 -20.65 15.95
N PRO A 420 -3.91 -21.61 15.24
CA PRO A 420 -3.45 -22.08 13.93
C PRO A 420 -3.84 -21.13 12.80
N VAL A 421 -3.26 -19.93 12.78
CA VAL A 421 -3.39 -18.93 11.73
C VAL A 421 -2.17 -19.03 10.81
N LEU A 422 -2.39 -19.15 9.50
CA LEU A 422 -1.34 -19.09 8.50
C LEU A 422 -1.26 -17.67 7.93
N PHE A 423 -0.10 -17.04 8.07
CA PHE A 423 0.22 -15.77 7.42
C PHE A 423 0.93 -16.04 6.08
N ALA A 424 0.23 -15.82 4.97
CA ALA A 424 0.82 -15.82 3.63
C ALA A 424 1.37 -14.42 3.34
N ILE A 425 2.67 -14.26 3.54
CA ILE A 425 3.35 -12.96 3.50
C ILE A 425 3.92 -12.74 2.10
N ASP A 426 3.19 -12.00 1.29
CA ASP A 426 3.62 -11.61 -0.06
C ASP A 426 4.52 -10.37 -0.02
N ARG A 427 5.28 -10.12 -1.08
CA ARG A 427 6.22 -8.99 -1.20
C ARG A 427 7.30 -8.96 -0.11
N ALA A 428 7.78 -10.12 0.31
CA ALA A 428 8.97 -10.21 1.14
C ALA A 428 10.22 -9.84 0.33
N GLY A 429 11.16 -9.12 0.95
CA GLY A 429 12.36 -8.64 0.27
C GLY A 429 12.16 -7.34 -0.52
N ILE A 430 12.94 -7.17 -1.58
CA ILE A 430 12.93 -5.97 -2.43
C ILE A 430 11.73 -5.98 -3.38
N VAL A 431 10.94 -4.92 -3.34
CA VAL A 431 9.70 -4.78 -4.14
C VAL A 431 9.92 -3.96 -5.42
N GLY A 432 10.86 -3.04 -5.40
CA GLY A 432 11.26 -2.27 -6.57
C GLY A 432 10.67 -0.87 -6.66
N ALA A 433 9.82 -0.62 -7.65
CA ALA A 433 9.37 0.74 -8.03
C ALA A 433 8.59 1.51 -6.94
N ASP A 434 7.98 0.83 -5.98
CA ASP A 434 7.28 1.45 -4.85
C ASP A 434 8.22 1.86 -3.70
N GLY A 435 9.48 1.42 -3.77
CA GLY A 435 10.56 1.85 -2.92
C GLY A 435 10.50 1.35 -1.47
N PRO A 436 11.16 2.08 -0.55
CA PRO A 436 11.36 1.64 0.83
C PRO A 436 10.07 1.46 1.62
N THR A 437 9.01 2.17 1.28
CA THR A 437 7.71 2.07 1.95
C THR A 437 7.01 0.73 1.72
N HIS A 438 7.38 0.01 0.65
CA HIS A 438 6.78 -1.27 0.28
C HIS A 438 7.76 -2.45 0.38
N ALA A 439 9.04 -2.20 0.67
CA ALA A 439 10.04 -3.24 0.84
C ALA A 439 9.77 -4.10 2.08
N GLY A 440 9.77 -5.42 1.90
CA GLY A 440 9.52 -6.41 2.94
C GLY A 440 10.83 -6.89 3.56
N LEU A 441 11.56 -6.00 4.23
CA LEU A 441 12.93 -6.26 4.69
C LEU A 441 13.05 -6.54 6.20
N TYR A 442 11.93 -6.55 6.94
CA TYR A 442 11.98 -6.62 8.39
C TYR A 442 11.21 -7.79 8.98
N ASP A 443 10.43 -8.52 8.17
CA ASP A 443 9.53 -9.58 8.61
C ASP A 443 10.26 -10.73 9.31
N LEU A 444 11.40 -11.20 8.80
CA LEU A 444 12.19 -12.20 9.50
C LEU A 444 12.67 -11.70 10.86
N SER A 445 13.15 -10.47 10.92
CA SER A 445 13.69 -9.88 12.17
C SER A 445 12.62 -9.74 13.25
N PHE A 446 11.44 -9.23 12.94
CA PHE A 446 10.40 -9.02 13.95
C PHE A 446 9.57 -10.27 14.25
N LEU A 447 9.49 -11.26 13.33
CA LEU A 447 8.76 -12.50 13.59
C LEU A 447 9.55 -13.53 14.41
N ARG A 448 10.88 -13.62 14.20
CA ARG A 448 11.64 -14.73 14.82
C ARG A 448 11.75 -14.65 16.34
N CYS A 449 11.59 -13.49 16.95
CA CYS A 449 11.56 -13.35 18.42
C CYS A 449 10.20 -13.77 19.04
N VAL A 450 9.14 -13.90 18.22
CA VAL A 450 7.80 -14.27 18.70
C VAL A 450 7.74 -15.77 19.01
N PRO A 451 7.27 -16.20 20.19
CA PRO A 451 7.14 -17.63 20.52
C PRO A 451 6.06 -18.32 19.66
N ASN A 452 6.13 -19.66 19.60
CA ASN A 452 5.15 -20.55 18.96
C ASN A 452 5.00 -20.43 17.44
N ILE A 453 5.54 -19.42 16.79
CA ILE A 453 5.38 -19.21 15.35
C ILE A 453 6.40 -20.04 14.54
N ILE A 454 5.94 -20.71 13.50
CA ILE A 454 6.78 -21.31 12.45
C ILE A 454 7.02 -20.26 11.37
N ILE A 455 8.26 -20.11 10.90
CA ILE A 455 8.62 -19.15 9.85
C ILE A 455 9.33 -19.90 8.73
N ALA A 456 8.72 -19.91 7.54
CA ALA A 456 9.23 -20.54 6.34
C ALA A 456 9.53 -19.52 5.24
N ALA A 457 10.62 -19.75 4.49
CA ALA A 457 11.09 -18.92 3.39
C ALA A 457 11.41 -19.82 2.18
N PRO A 458 10.49 -19.96 1.22
CA PRO A 458 10.67 -20.81 0.06
C PRO A 458 11.74 -20.27 -0.89
N SER A 459 12.55 -21.17 -1.44
CA SER A 459 13.61 -20.85 -2.40
C SER A 459 13.14 -20.71 -3.86
N ASP A 460 12.02 -21.33 -4.18
CA ASP A 460 11.41 -21.33 -5.51
C ASP A 460 9.89 -21.54 -5.44
N GLU A 461 9.23 -21.56 -6.60
CA GLU A 461 7.79 -21.68 -6.73
C GLU A 461 7.25 -22.99 -6.17
N ASN A 462 7.97 -24.11 -6.36
CA ASN A 462 7.56 -25.42 -5.82
C ASN A 462 7.72 -25.49 -4.31
N GLU A 463 8.85 -25.00 -3.78
CA GLU A 463 9.06 -24.87 -2.34
C GLU A 463 7.98 -24.00 -1.69
N CYS A 464 7.52 -22.95 -2.39
CA CYS A 464 6.42 -22.11 -1.90
C CYS A 464 5.15 -22.94 -1.65
N ARG A 465 4.74 -23.76 -2.61
CA ARG A 465 3.58 -24.62 -2.49
C ARG A 465 3.74 -25.67 -1.36
N LEU A 466 4.91 -26.32 -1.29
CA LEU A 466 5.23 -27.31 -0.25
C LEU A 466 5.19 -26.68 1.15
N LEU A 467 5.80 -25.51 1.33
CA LEU A 467 5.87 -24.85 2.64
C LEU A 467 4.52 -24.25 3.07
N LEU A 468 3.69 -23.78 2.13
CA LEU A 468 2.31 -23.38 2.41
C LEU A 468 1.50 -24.57 2.93
N SER A 469 1.57 -25.73 2.25
CA SER A 469 0.90 -26.96 2.70
C SER A 469 1.41 -27.42 4.08
N THR A 470 2.73 -27.38 4.27
CA THR A 470 3.37 -27.79 5.54
C THR A 470 2.92 -26.89 6.70
N CYS A 471 2.98 -25.58 6.52
CA CYS A 471 2.59 -24.61 7.54
C CYS A 471 1.09 -24.64 7.83
N TYR A 472 0.25 -24.84 6.83
CA TYR A 472 -1.20 -25.01 7.02
C TYR A 472 -1.55 -26.25 7.87
N GLN A 473 -0.81 -27.34 7.68
CA GLN A 473 -1.03 -28.59 8.43
C GLN A 473 -0.42 -28.58 9.83
N ALA A 474 0.50 -27.66 10.13
CA ALA A 474 1.25 -27.61 11.39
C ALA A 474 0.38 -27.39 12.63
N ASN A 475 -0.86 -26.93 12.48
CA ASN A 475 -1.80 -26.64 13.56
C ASN A 475 -1.22 -25.70 14.65
N SER A 476 -0.47 -24.70 14.22
CA SER A 476 0.26 -23.72 15.02
C SER A 476 0.34 -22.41 14.22
N PRO A 477 0.52 -21.24 14.87
CA PRO A 477 0.75 -20.01 14.13
C PRO A 477 1.95 -20.17 13.19
N SER A 478 1.79 -19.79 11.93
CA SER A 478 2.82 -20.00 10.93
C SER A 478 2.84 -18.88 9.88
N ALA A 479 4.02 -18.61 9.34
CA ALA A 479 4.26 -17.60 8.33
C ALA A 479 5.08 -18.20 7.18
N VAL A 480 4.60 -18.03 5.95
CA VAL A 480 5.34 -18.34 4.73
C VAL A 480 5.56 -17.04 4.00
N ARG A 481 6.83 -16.61 3.89
CA ARG A 481 7.20 -15.34 3.25
C ARG A 481 7.81 -15.57 1.86
N TYR A 482 7.28 -14.93 0.85
CA TYR A 482 7.71 -15.10 -0.54
C TYR A 482 7.81 -13.76 -1.28
N PRO A 483 8.74 -13.65 -2.28
CA PRO A 483 9.01 -12.39 -2.98
C PRO A 483 7.94 -12.04 -4.01
N ARG A 484 7.95 -10.81 -4.47
CA ARG A 484 7.17 -10.34 -5.60
C ARG A 484 7.68 -10.91 -6.92
N GLY A 485 6.77 -11.32 -7.80
CA GLY A 485 7.08 -11.70 -9.17
C GLY A 485 7.36 -13.19 -9.36
N THR A 486 8.14 -13.53 -10.39
CA THR A 486 8.52 -14.89 -10.73
C THR A 486 9.83 -15.28 -10.05
N GLY A 487 9.95 -16.54 -9.64
CA GLY A 487 11.20 -17.11 -9.15
C GLY A 487 12.05 -17.72 -10.27
N THR A 488 12.67 -18.86 -9.97
CA THR A 488 13.55 -19.58 -10.90
C THR A 488 12.79 -20.22 -12.06
N GLY A 489 11.48 -20.42 -11.92
CA GLY A 489 10.60 -21.16 -12.85
C GLY A 489 10.65 -22.66 -12.59
N ALA A 490 10.72 -23.04 -11.33
CA ALA A 490 10.60 -24.44 -10.92
C ALA A 490 9.23 -25.00 -11.34
N THR A 491 9.21 -26.28 -11.71
CA THR A 491 7.94 -26.98 -11.95
C THR A 491 7.21 -27.15 -10.62
N VAL A 492 6.02 -26.60 -10.53
CA VAL A 492 5.18 -26.67 -9.32
C VAL A 492 4.39 -27.98 -9.37
N SER A 493 4.39 -28.75 -8.26
CA SER A 493 3.53 -29.93 -8.11
C SER A 493 2.06 -29.52 -7.99
N ASP A 494 1.16 -30.40 -8.42
CA ASP A 494 -0.28 -30.18 -8.27
C ASP A 494 -0.82 -30.64 -6.90
N GLY A 495 0.01 -31.33 -6.09
CA GLY A 495 -0.38 -31.92 -4.82
C GLY A 495 -0.33 -30.93 -3.64
N LEU A 496 -0.70 -31.45 -2.48
CA LEU A 496 -0.64 -30.77 -1.16
C LEU A 496 0.38 -31.46 -0.24
N GLU A 497 1.52 -31.88 -0.83
CA GLU A 497 2.59 -32.54 -0.12
C GLU A 497 3.19 -31.62 0.93
N THR A 498 3.77 -32.22 1.96
CA THR A 498 4.43 -31.54 3.07
C THR A 498 5.87 -31.97 3.21
N VAL A 499 6.65 -31.16 3.89
CA VAL A 499 8.04 -31.45 4.28
C VAL A 499 8.18 -31.45 5.80
N GLU A 500 9.26 -32.01 6.30
CA GLU A 500 9.54 -32.03 7.73
C GLU A 500 9.87 -30.58 8.20
N ILE A 501 9.14 -30.12 9.22
CA ILE A 501 9.32 -28.78 9.78
C ILE A 501 10.70 -28.66 10.43
N GLY A 502 11.39 -27.55 10.14
CA GLY A 502 12.70 -27.25 10.69
C GLY A 502 13.83 -28.07 10.06
N LYS A 503 13.62 -28.67 8.89
CA LYS A 503 14.68 -29.39 8.14
C LYS A 503 15.04 -28.65 6.86
N GLY A 504 16.33 -28.34 6.76
CA GLY A 504 16.97 -27.83 5.55
C GLY A 504 17.44 -28.95 4.63
N ILE A 505 17.82 -28.59 3.41
CA ILE A 505 18.38 -29.51 2.42
C ILE A 505 19.66 -28.96 1.79
N ILE A 506 20.62 -29.82 1.50
CA ILE A 506 21.80 -29.43 0.73
C ILE A 506 21.44 -29.46 -0.74
N ARG A 507 21.54 -28.31 -1.40
CA ARG A 507 21.29 -28.14 -2.84
C ARG A 507 22.56 -28.37 -3.68
N ARG A 508 23.71 -28.12 -3.09
CA ARG A 508 25.02 -28.32 -3.71
C ARG A 508 26.03 -28.67 -2.63
N GLU A 509 26.87 -29.66 -2.89
CA GLU A 509 28.05 -29.97 -2.07
C GLU A 509 29.29 -29.27 -2.64
N GLY A 510 30.16 -28.80 -1.77
CA GLY A 510 31.42 -28.15 -2.09
C GLY A 510 32.42 -28.36 -0.94
N GLU A 511 33.48 -27.55 -0.96
CA GLU A 511 34.57 -27.64 0.02
C GLU A 511 34.67 -26.31 0.79
N LYS A 512 35.38 -26.25 1.87
CA LYS A 512 35.78 -25.06 2.66
C LYS A 512 34.69 -24.05 3.02
N ILE A 513 33.76 -23.72 2.13
CA ILE A 513 32.77 -22.67 2.29
C ILE A 513 31.38 -23.31 2.36
N ALA A 514 30.62 -23.02 3.43
CA ALA A 514 29.20 -23.38 3.52
C ALA A 514 28.32 -22.11 3.47
N VAL A 515 27.49 -22.01 2.45
CA VAL A 515 26.47 -20.96 2.33
C VAL A 515 25.14 -21.48 2.87
N ILE A 516 24.66 -20.89 3.95
CA ILE A 516 23.40 -21.16 4.61
C ILE A 516 22.40 -20.13 4.10
N ALA A 517 21.62 -20.50 3.10
CA ALA A 517 20.76 -19.57 2.36
C ALA A 517 19.28 -19.73 2.73
N PHE A 518 18.57 -18.62 2.71
CA PHE A 518 17.15 -18.52 3.04
C PHE A 518 16.35 -17.91 1.89
N GLY A 519 15.28 -18.57 1.50
CA GLY A 519 14.32 -18.07 0.51
C GLY A 519 14.96 -17.73 -0.84
N SER A 520 14.61 -16.58 -1.38
CA SER A 520 15.08 -16.06 -2.68
C SER A 520 16.62 -16.06 -2.84
N MET A 521 17.37 -16.05 -1.72
CA MET A 521 18.84 -16.02 -1.77
C MET A 521 19.49 -17.37 -2.07
N VAL A 522 18.73 -18.47 -2.13
CA VAL A 522 19.26 -19.78 -2.52
C VAL A 522 19.76 -19.78 -3.98
N ALA A 523 18.98 -19.25 -4.91
CA ALA A 523 19.34 -19.24 -6.32
C ALA A 523 20.62 -18.42 -6.64
N PRO A 524 20.78 -17.17 -6.19
CA PRO A 524 22.04 -16.45 -6.38
C PRO A 524 23.23 -17.10 -5.65
N SER A 525 22.99 -17.74 -4.50
CA SER A 525 24.02 -18.49 -3.78
C SER A 525 24.51 -19.72 -4.55
N LEU A 526 23.62 -20.46 -5.19
CA LEU A 526 23.99 -21.59 -6.04
C LEU A 526 24.86 -21.13 -7.22
N THR A 527 24.48 -20.03 -7.88
CA THR A 527 25.26 -19.49 -9.00
C THR A 527 26.65 -19.03 -8.57
N ALA A 528 26.78 -18.39 -7.41
CA ALA A 528 28.07 -17.98 -6.84
C ALA A 528 28.90 -19.21 -6.43
N ALA A 529 28.27 -20.22 -5.85
CA ALA A 529 28.91 -21.44 -5.36
C ALA A 529 29.58 -22.27 -6.46
N ASP A 530 29.09 -22.20 -7.70
CA ASP A 530 29.74 -22.89 -8.84
C ASP A 530 31.17 -22.41 -9.07
N LYS A 531 31.45 -21.13 -8.87
CA LYS A 531 32.81 -20.56 -9.00
C LYS A 531 33.64 -20.73 -7.74
N LEU A 532 33.02 -20.70 -6.58
CA LEU A 532 33.66 -20.75 -5.28
C LEU A 532 33.87 -22.18 -4.77
N ASN A 533 33.35 -23.19 -5.45
CA ASN A 533 33.25 -24.57 -4.97
C ASN A 533 32.67 -24.67 -3.57
N ALA A 534 31.60 -23.90 -3.29
CA ALA A 534 30.96 -23.84 -1.97
C ALA A 534 29.81 -24.84 -1.84
N THR A 535 29.57 -25.33 -0.63
CA THR A 535 28.32 -26.01 -0.26
C THR A 535 27.20 -25.00 -0.14
N VAL A 536 26.00 -25.31 -0.62
CA VAL A 536 24.80 -24.47 -0.44
C VAL A 536 23.71 -25.27 0.23
N ALA A 537 23.27 -24.81 1.39
CA ALA A 537 22.13 -25.33 2.12
C ALA A 537 20.93 -24.38 1.97
N ASP A 538 19.82 -24.91 1.50
CA ASP A 538 18.51 -24.27 1.52
C ASP A 538 17.84 -24.59 2.85
N MET A 539 17.72 -23.59 3.70
CA MET A 539 17.24 -23.81 5.07
C MET A 539 15.73 -23.98 5.16
N ARG A 540 14.96 -23.58 4.16
CA ARG A 540 13.48 -23.64 4.14
C ARG A 540 12.80 -22.92 5.31
N PHE A 541 13.28 -23.16 6.54
CA PHE A 541 12.73 -22.61 7.78
C PHE A 541 13.73 -21.69 8.47
N VAL A 542 13.25 -20.52 8.87
CA VAL A 542 13.98 -19.60 9.76
C VAL A 542 13.68 -19.93 11.22
N LYS A 543 12.49 -20.49 11.47
CA LYS A 543 12.06 -20.96 12.79
C LYS A 543 11.06 -22.13 12.66
N PRO A 544 11.33 -23.30 13.28
CA PRO A 544 12.62 -23.65 13.90
C PRO A 544 13.73 -23.81 12.87
N LEU A 545 14.98 -23.54 13.25
CA LEU A 545 16.15 -23.80 12.42
C LEU A 545 16.55 -25.28 12.47
N ASP A 546 17.15 -25.79 11.39
CA ASP A 546 17.88 -27.07 11.40
C ASP A 546 19.24 -26.90 12.07
N GLU A 547 19.24 -26.90 13.41
CA GLU A 547 20.48 -26.77 14.20
C GLU A 547 21.49 -27.86 13.88
N GLU A 548 21.04 -29.10 13.62
CA GLU A 548 21.91 -30.24 13.29
C GLU A 548 22.66 -29.99 11.98
N LEU A 549 21.96 -29.53 10.96
CA LEU A 549 22.56 -29.16 9.67
C LEU A 549 23.57 -28.02 9.83
N ILE A 550 23.22 -26.96 10.54
CA ILE A 550 24.12 -25.82 10.79
C ILE A 550 25.40 -26.29 11.51
N VAL A 551 25.26 -27.04 12.59
CA VAL A 551 26.41 -27.57 13.36
C VAL A 551 27.29 -28.47 12.51
N ARG A 552 26.69 -29.36 11.70
CA ARG A 552 27.41 -30.23 10.77
C ARG A 552 28.22 -29.43 9.76
N LEU A 553 27.60 -28.43 9.11
CA LEU A 553 28.26 -27.55 8.14
C LEU A 553 29.38 -26.76 8.79
N ALA A 554 29.14 -26.19 9.96
CA ALA A 554 30.15 -25.40 10.68
C ALA A 554 31.37 -26.25 11.13
N ARG A 555 31.20 -27.53 11.39
CA ARG A 555 32.30 -28.45 11.73
C ARG A 555 33.09 -28.94 10.51
N SER A 556 32.44 -29.07 9.35
CA SER A 556 33.07 -29.62 8.14
C SER A 556 33.63 -28.55 7.20
N HIS A 557 33.34 -27.27 7.39
CA HIS A 557 33.79 -26.19 6.54
C HIS A 557 34.61 -25.15 7.32
N ASP A 558 35.49 -24.44 6.63
CA ASP A 558 36.35 -23.42 7.23
C ASP A 558 35.61 -22.11 7.42
N TYR A 559 34.75 -21.75 6.47
CA TYR A 559 34.03 -20.48 6.41
C TYR A 559 32.52 -20.71 6.33
N ILE A 560 31.76 -19.92 7.07
CA ILE A 560 30.30 -19.92 7.05
C ILE A 560 29.81 -18.61 6.44
N VAL A 561 28.86 -18.70 5.53
CA VAL A 561 28.18 -17.53 4.95
C VAL A 561 26.69 -17.71 5.16
N THR A 562 26.00 -16.70 5.63
CA THR A 562 24.53 -16.67 5.62
C THR A 562 24.02 -15.74 4.53
N ALA A 563 22.91 -16.09 3.87
CA ALA A 563 22.35 -15.26 2.82
C ALA A 563 20.81 -15.15 2.97
N GLU A 564 20.34 -13.92 3.13
CA GLU A 564 18.93 -13.60 3.30
C GLU A 564 18.55 -12.27 2.61
N GLU A 565 17.35 -12.18 2.07
CA GLU A 565 16.80 -10.93 1.54
C GLU A 565 15.95 -10.25 2.61
N ASN A 566 16.62 -9.77 3.65
CA ASN A 566 16.10 -9.16 4.85
C ASN A 566 17.18 -8.28 5.48
N ALA A 567 16.84 -7.42 6.44
CA ALA A 567 17.83 -6.71 7.24
C ALA A 567 18.74 -7.72 7.97
N GLU A 568 20.06 -7.48 7.99
CA GLU A 568 21.02 -8.35 8.68
C GLU A 568 20.76 -8.41 10.19
N GLN A 569 20.34 -7.27 10.77
CA GLN A 569 20.07 -7.18 12.20
C GLN A 569 18.82 -7.98 12.58
N GLY A 570 19.01 -8.97 13.43
CA GLY A 570 17.95 -9.81 13.94
C GLY A 570 17.33 -10.77 12.92
N GLY A 571 17.86 -10.83 11.69
CA GLY A 571 17.39 -11.72 10.62
C GLY A 571 17.81 -13.19 10.80
N ALA A 572 17.72 -13.95 9.70
CA ALA A 572 18.05 -15.38 9.70
C ALA A 572 19.54 -15.65 9.93
N GLY A 573 20.43 -14.80 9.43
CA GLY A 573 21.87 -14.87 9.71
C GLY A 573 22.18 -14.69 11.18
N SER A 574 21.50 -13.78 11.87
CA SER A 574 21.62 -13.63 13.33
C SER A 574 21.21 -14.92 14.06
N ALA A 575 20.14 -15.61 13.60
CA ALA A 575 19.73 -16.88 14.18
C ALA A 575 20.80 -17.98 14.01
N VAL A 576 21.49 -18.03 12.88
CA VAL A 576 22.63 -18.95 12.68
C VAL A 576 23.75 -18.66 13.67
N LEU A 577 24.10 -17.38 13.90
CA LEU A 577 25.09 -17.00 14.90
C LEU A 577 24.70 -17.45 16.32
N GLU A 578 23.42 -17.34 16.69
CA GLU A 578 22.89 -17.82 17.97
C GLU A 578 23.04 -19.34 18.13
N VAL A 579 22.80 -20.12 17.06
CA VAL A 579 23.03 -21.57 17.05
C VAL A 579 24.51 -21.89 17.23
N LEU A 580 25.41 -21.22 16.50
CA LEU A 580 26.86 -21.43 16.64
C LEU A 580 27.32 -21.11 18.06
N ALA A 581 26.87 -20.01 18.63
CA ALA A 581 27.19 -19.61 20.01
C ALA A 581 26.67 -20.64 21.04
N LYS A 582 25.43 -21.11 20.88
CA LYS A 582 24.80 -22.15 21.73
C LYS A 582 25.63 -23.46 21.75
N HIS A 583 26.24 -23.81 20.63
CA HIS A 583 27.06 -25.04 20.49
C HIS A 583 28.56 -24.79 20.71
N GLY A 584 28.98 -23.60 21.13
CA GLY A 584 30.37 -23.25 21.40
C GLY A 584 31.26 -23.29 20.14
N ILE A 585 30.69 -23.09 18.96
CA ILE A 585 31.41 -23.13 17.69
C ILE A 585 31.88 -21.70 17.34
N CYS A 586 33.21 -21.54 17.28
CA CYS A 586 33.84 -20.31 16.85
C CYS A 586 34.38 -20.47 15.42
N LYS A 587 33.72 -19.87 14.45
CA LYS A 587 34.08 -19.89 13.02
C LYS A 587 33.96 -18.49 12.44
N PRO A 588 34.75 -18.14 11.41
CA PRO A 588 34.49 -16.95 10.60
C PRO A 588 33.10 -17.04 9.95
N VAL A 589 32.28 -16.02 10.11
CA VAL A 589 30.94 -15.94 9.55
C VAL A 589 30.77 -14.64 8.79
N LEU A 590 30.37 -14.72 7.52
CA LEU A 590 29.93 -13.58 6.72
C LEU A 590 28.41 -13.54 6.68
N LEU A 591 27.82 -12.41 7.04
CA LEU A 591 26.39 -12.16 6.86
C LEU A 591 26.18 -11.45 5.52
N LEU A 592 25.31 -12.01 4.67
CA LEU A 592 24.83 -11.39 3.44
C LEU A 592 23.35 -11.09 3.59
N GLY A 593 23.04 -9.83 3.81
CA GLY A 593 21.69 -9.29 3.96
C GLY A 593 21.68 -7.81 3.58
N VAL A 594 20.59 -7.13 3.91
CA VAL A 594 20.49 -5.68 3.74
C VAL A 594 21.10 -5.00 4.97
N GLU A 595 22.17 -4.24 4.72
CA GLU A 595 22.84 -3.44 5.73
C GLU A 595 21.91 -2.38 6.34
N ASP A 596 22.32 -1.76 7.44
CA ASP A 596 21.56 -0.68 8.12
C ASP A 596 21.48 0.59 7.27
N LYS A 597 20.64 0.51 6.23
CA LYS A 597 20.37 1.62 5.31
C LYS A 597 18.97 1.56 4.73
N VAL A 598 18.40 2.74 4.43
CA VAL A 598 17.14 2.83 3.69
C VAL A 598 17.41 2.48 2.22
N THR A 599 16.60 1.56 1.67
CA THR A 599 16.70 1.15 0.28
C THR A 599 16.10 2.21 -0.66
N GLU A 600 16.58 2.28 -1.90
CA GLU A 600 16.02 3.15 -2.93
C GLU A 600 14.83 2.46 -3.64
N HIS A 601 14.16 3.21 -4.54
CA HIS A 601 13.17 2.69 -5.46
C HIS A 601 13.78 2.45 -6.84
N GLY A 602 13.20 1.54 -7.64
CA GLY A 602 13.66 1.29 -9.00
C GLY A 602 13.50 -0.15 -9.45
N ASP A 603 14.31 -0.56 -10.42
CA ASP A 603 14.35 -1.94 -10.89
C ASP A 603 14.88 -2.90 -9.82
N PRO A 604 14.14 -3.98 -9.44
CA PRO A 604 14.57 -4.89 -8.39
C PRO A 604 15.93 -5.54 -8.62
N LYS A 605 16.29 -5.85 -9.87
CA LYS A 605 17.58 -6.48 -10.19
C LYS A 605 18.74 -5.52 -9.92
N LYS A 606 18.54 -4.24 -10.26
CA LYS A 606 19.52 -3.20 -9.97
C LYS A 606 19.66 -2.97 -8.48
N LEU A 607 18.55 -2.89 -7.75
CA LEU A 607 18.55 -2.74 -6.31
C LEU A 607 19.26 -3.89 -5.61
N LEU A 608 19.01 -5.14 -6.00
CA LEU A 608 19.71 -6.32 -5.47
C LEU A 608 21.22 -6.27 -5.79
N ALA A 609 21.60 -5.79 -6.96
CA ALA A 609 23.03 -5.61 -7.29
C ALA A 609 23.69 -4.56 -6.41
N ASP A 610 23.04 -3.41 -6.19
CA ASP A 610 23.55 -2.32 -5.34
C ASP A 610 23.61 -2.72 -3.85
N LEU A 611 22.75 -3.64 -3.42
CA LEU A 611 22.77 -4.24 -2.08
C LEU A 611 23.78 -5.37 -1.93
N GLY A 612 24.43 -5.79 -3.02
CA GLY A 612 25.38 -6.89 -3.00
C GLY A 612 24.74 -8.27 -2.85
N LEU A 613 23.47 -8.43 -3.29
CA LEU A 613 22.65 -9.64 -3.13
C LEU A 613 22.36 -10.37 -4.46
N ASN A 614 22.83 -9.87 -5.61
CA ASN A 614 22.80 -10.65 -6.83
C ASN A 614 23.98 -11.66 -6.88
N ALA A 615 23.90 -12.66 -7.74
CA ALA A 615 24.86 -13.77 -7.78
C ALA A 615 26.32 -13.31 -7.94
N GLU A 616 26.58 -12.32 -8.80
CA GLU A 616 27.93 -11.78 -9.04
C GLU A 616 28.49 -11.05 -7.81
N ALA A 617 27.66 -10.28 -7.13
CA ALA A 617 28.06 -9.55 -5.94
C ALA A 617 28.26 -10.50 -4.75
N VAL A 618 27.40 -11.52 -4.59
CA VAL A 618 27.57 -12.59 -3.59
C VAL A 618 28.91 -13.29 -3.76
N GLU A 619 29.26 -13.69 -5.00
CA GLU A 619 30.57 -14.28 -5.30
C GLU A 619 31.73 -13.37 -4.89
N LYS A 620 31.71 -12.10 -5.31
CA LYS A 620 32.76 -11.12 -5.02
C LYS A 620 32.88 -10.83 -3.51
N ARG A 621 31.76 -10.67 -2.82
CA ARG A 621 31.76 -10.42 -1.36
C ARG A 621 32.37 -11.59 -0.59
N ILE A 622 32.00 -12.83 -0.95
CA ILE A 622 32.55 -14.04 -0.31
C ILE A 622 34.05 -14.15 -0.60
N ALA A 623 34.49 -14.05 -1.86
CA ALA A 623 35.90 -14.15 -2.24
C ALA A 623 36.75 -13.08 -1.54
N GLY A 624 36.36 -11.81 -1.62
CA GLY A 624 37.10 -10.71 -0.98
C GLY A 624 37.12 -10.80 0.54
N TRP A 625 36.05 -11.31 1.16
CA TRP A 625 36.02 -11.52 2.61
C TRP A 625 36.99 -12.65 3.04
N ILE A 626 37.04 -13.75 2.29
CA ILE A 626 37.97 -14.87 2.59
C ILE A 626 39.43 -14.43 2.48
N GLU A 627 39.78 -13.56 1.54
CA GLU A 627 41.14 -13.00 1.42
C GLU A 627 41.50 -12.09 2.58
N ALA A 628 40.51 -11.52 3.27
CA ALA A 628 40.72 -10.56 4.36
C ALA A 628 40.75 -11.22 5.76
N VAL A 629 40.25 -12.45 5.92
CA VAL A 629 40.18 -13.22 7.18
C VAL A 629 41.27 -14.29 7.25
#